data_d16a3a06753c4320198721c9c9861cb6
#
_entry.id   d16a3a06753c4320198721c9c9861cb6
#
_cell.length_a   1.000
_cell.length_b   1.000
_cell.length_c   1.000
_cell.angle_alpha   90.00
_cell.angle_beta   90.00
_cell.angle_gamma   90.00
#
_symmetry.space_group_name_H-M   'P 1'
#
loop_
_entity.id
_entity.type
_entity.pdbx_description
1 polymer ?
#
loop_
_entity_poly.entity_id
_entity_poly.type
_entity_poly.pdbx_seq_one_letter_code
_entity_poly.pdbx_strand_id
1 'polypeptide(L)'
;MADKSANAFICYIDEDGCPVTKAMLKPREHEGIKTFYFTTNTSSNKVKCFKLNPKASIYLVNPRFFQGASLTGTMEVLETAEAKERIWREGDEMYYPEGVTDPDYCVLKFTATKGRFYSDFHSDDFDIK
;
A
#
# COMPACT_ATOMS: atom_id res chain seq x y z
N MET A 1 4.23 -12.15 -7.39
CA MET A 1 4.91 -10.82 -7.42
C MET A 1 4.90 -10.14 -6.06
N ALA A 2 3.75 -9.95 -5.45
CA ALA A 2 3.64 -9.27 -4.15
C ALA A 2 4.48 -9.94 -3.05
N ASP A 3 4.48 -11.25 -2.99
CA ASP A 3 5.18 -12.01 -1.96
C ASP A 3 6.70 -12.00 -2.12
N LYS A 4 7.19 -11.69 -3.32
CA LYS A 4 8.62 -11.68 -3.62
C LYS A 4 9.23 -10.29 -3.57
N SER A 5 8.40 -9.26 -3.44
CA SER A 5 8.87 -7.89 -3.35
C SER A 5 9.26 -7.58 -1.91
N ALA A 6 10.47 -7.08 -1.71
CA ALA A 6 10.92 -6.64 -0.38
C ALA A 6 10.25 -5.33 0.01
N ASN A 7 9.96 -4.49 -0.98
CA ASN A 7 9.33 -3.19 -0.81
C ASN A 7 8.23 -3.02 -1.84
N ALA A 8 7.24 -2.21 -1.49
CA ALA A 8 6.25 -1.70 -2.43
C ALA A 8 6.43 -0.20 -2.53
N PHE A 9 6.03 0.38 -3.65
CA PHE A 9 6.01 1.83 -3.81
C PHE A 9 4.56 2.25 -3.92
N ILE A 10 4.17 3.25 -3.14
CA ILE A 10 2.82 3.79 -3.24
C ILE A 10 2.88 5.22 -3.76
N CYS A 11 1.88 5.59 -4.55
CA CYS A 11 1.73 6.95 -5.04
C CYS A 11 0.46 7.53 -4.50
N TYR A 12 0.52 8.80 -4.12
CA TYR A 12 -0.64 9.55 -3.66
C TYR A 12 -0.59 10.96 -4.23
N ILE A 13 -1.70 11.67 -4.14
CA ILE A 13 -1.79 13.06 -4.62
C ILE A 13 -1.70 13.97 -3.41
N ASP A 14 -0.73 14.89 -3.42
CA ASP A 14 -0.55 15.82 -2.30
C ASP A 14 -1.53 17.00 -2.35
N GLU A 15 -1.38 17.94 -1.43
CA GLU A 15 -2.29 19.09 -1.32
C GLU A 15 -2.23 20.02 -2.55
N ASP A 16 -1.11 19.98 -3.28
CA ASP A 16 -0.93 20.80 -4.47
C ASP A 16 -1.35 20.09 -5.75
N GLY A 17 -1.89 18.88 -5.63
CA GLY A 17 -2.30 18.07 -6.77
C GLY A 17 -1.16 17.34 -7.45
N CYS A 18 0.01 17.28 -6.83
CA CYS A 18 1.16 16.58 -7.39
C CYS A 18 1.21 15.12 -6.97
N PRO A 19 1.57 14.19 -7.88
CA PRO A 19 1.77 12.80 -7.50
C PRO A 19 3.09 12.65 -6.73
N VAL A 20 3.01 11.95 -5.60
CA VAL A 20 4.18 11.69 -4.74
C VAL A 20 4.36 10.19 -4.59
N THR A 21 5.58 9.71 -4.70
CA THR A 21 5.91 8.29 -4.58
C THR A 21 6.67 8.05 -3.28
N LYS A 22 6.28 7.01 -2.57
CA LYS A 22 6.89 6.64 -1.29
C LYS A 22 7.20 5.15 -1.26
N ALA A 23 8.38 4.78 -0.76
CA ALA A 23 8.71 3.39 -0.52
C ALA A 23 8.05 2.94 0.79
N MET A 24 7.49 1.74 0.77
CA MET A 24 6.84 1.12 1.92
C MET A 24 7.41 -0.28 2.12
N LEU A 25 7.27 -0.82 3.32
CA LEU A 25 7.48 -2.24 3.52
C LEU A 25 6.44 -2.99 2.68
N LYS A 26 6.77 -4.21 2.28
CA LYS A 26 5.82 -5.01 1.48
C LYS A 26 4.47 -5.11 2.17
N PRO A 27 3.38 -5.33 1.41
CA PRO A 27 2.06 -5.47 2.00
C PRO A 27 2.04 -6.56 3.08
N ARG A 28 1.38 -6.26 4.19
CA ARG A 28 1.22 -7.22 5.30
C ARG A 28 0.32 -8.38 4.91
N GLU A 29 -0.68 -8.07 4.10
CA GLU A 29 -1.70 -9.02 3.69
C GLU A 29 -2.26 -8.57 2.35
N HIS A 30 -2.67 -9.52 1.51
CA HIS A 30 -3.36 -9.18 0.27
C HIS A 30 -4.37 -10.27 -0.09
N GLU A 31 -5.42 -9.86 -0.78
CA GLU A 31 -6.45 -10.76 -1.31
C GLU A 31 -6.32 -10.76 -2.83
N GLY A 32 -5.60 -11.76 -3.37
CA GLY A 32 -5.29 -11.81 -4.79
C GLY A 32 -4.50 -10.57 -5.21
N ILE A 33 -4.91 -9.96 -6.32
CA ILE A 33 -4.32 -8.71 -6.81
C ILE A 33 -5.26 -7.52 -6.62
N LYS A 34 -6.36 -7.72 -5.91
CA LYS A 34 -7.39 -6.68 -5.74
C LYS A 34 -7.20 -5.85 -4.49
N THR A 35 -6.86 -6.47 -3.37
CA THR A 35 -6.80 -5.78 -2.09
C THR A 35 -5.46 -6.00 -1.41
N PHE A 36 -4.85 -4.92 -0.93
CA PHE A 36 -3.56 -4.95 -0.24
C PHE A 36 -3.64 -4.12 1.03
N TYR A 37 -3.01 -4.60 2.09
CA TYR A 37 -2.99 -3.94 3.39
C TYR A 37 -1.58 -3.57 3.77
N PHE A 38 -1.41 -2.33 4.22
CA PHE A 38 -0.12 -1.79 4.67
C PHE A 38 -0.28 -1.21 6.06
N THR A 39 0.83 -1.12 6.79
CA THR A 39 0.86 -0.39 8.06
C THR A 39 1.59 0.92 7.87
N THR A 40 1.17 1.95 8.59
CA THR A 40 1.84 3.25 8.54
C THR A 40 1.55 4.07 9.79
N ASN A 41 2.25 5.19 9.91
CA ASN A 41 2.03 6.16 10.97
C ASN A 41 0.87 7.08 10.61
N THR A 42 -0.10 7.22 11.51
CA THR A 42 -1.26 8.10 11.33
C THR A 42 -0.82 9.55 11.11
N SER A 43 0.29 9.95 11.73
CA SER A 43 0.83 11.30 11.61
C SER A 43 1.51 11.59 10.27
N SER A 44 1.69 10.58 9.40
CA SER A 44 2.37 10.78 8.14
C SER A 44 1.56 11.64 7.17
N ASN A 45 2.27 12.37 6.30
CA ASN A 45 1.63 13.22 5.29
C ASN A 45 0.76 12.43 4.32
N LYS A 46 1.18 11.21 3.98
CA LYS A 46 0.40 10.37 3.05
C LYS A 46 -0.98 10.01 3.59
N VAL A 47 -1.10 9.79 4.91
CA VAL A 47 -2.40 9.50 5.53
C VAL A 47 -3.34 10.70 5.38
N LYS A 48 -2.83 11.89 5.67
CA LYS A 48 -3.59 13.13 5.50
C LYS A 48 -4.05 13.29 4.05
N CYS A 49 -3.17 13.05 3.10
CA CYS A 49 -3.47 13.17 1.68
C CYS A 49 -4.50 12.15 1.21
N PHE A 50 -4.42 10.91 1.68
CA PHE A 50 -5.41 9.89 1.33
C PHE A 50 -6.80 10.21 1.88
N LYS A 51 -6.88 10.85 3.04
CA LYS A 51 -8.17 11.28 3.60
C LYS A 51 -8.83 12.36 2.74
N LEU A 52 -8.02 13.17 2.06
CA LEU A 52 -8.50 14.24 1.18
C LEU A 52 -8.75 13.73 -0.25
N ASN A 53 -7.90 12.81 -0.72
CA ASN A 53 -8.00 12.26 -2.07
C ASN A 53 -7.60 10.79 -2.03
N PRO A 54 -8.56 9.86 -2.17
CA PRO A 54 -8.27 8.43 -2.05
C PRO A 54 -7.58 7.81 -3.27
N LYS A 55 -7.44 8.54 -4.36
CA LYS A 55 -6.77 8.00 -5.54
C LYS A 55 -5.34 7.61 -5.24
N ALA A 56 -4.97 6.41 -5.65
CA ALA A 56 -3.66 5.85 -5.34
C ALA A 56 -3.21 4.88 -6.41
N SER A 57 -1.92 4.62 -6.43
CA SER A 57 -1.38 3.50 -7.18
C SER A 57 -0.32 2.83 -6.32
N ILE A 58 -0.09 1.56 -6.59
CA ILE A 58 1.03 0.84 -5.98
C ILE A 58 1.85 0.21 -7.08
N TYR A 59 3.15 0.06 -6.83
CA TYR A 59 4.07 -0.60 -7.74
C TYR A 59 4.79 -1.70 -6.98
N LEU A 60 4.68 -2.92 -7.51
CA LEU A 60 5.34 -4.10 -6.97
C LEU A 60 6.41 -4.51 -7.96
N VAL A 61 7.61 -4.76 -7.49
CA VAL A 61 8.75 -5.03 -8.38
C VAL A 61 9.50 -6.28 -7.93
N ASN A 62 9.89 -7.08 -8.92
CA ASN A 62 10.88 -8.13 -8.73
C ASN A 62 12.12 -7.73 -9.53
N PRO A 63 13.10 -7.04 -8.92
CA PRO A 63 14.23 -6.49 -9.66
C PRO A 63 15.11 -7.55 -10.31
N ARG A 64 15.13 -8.76 -9.74
CA ARG A 64 15.95 -9.86 -10.25
C ARG A 64 15.54 -10.28 -11.67
N PHE A 65 14.25 -10.15 -12.00
CA PHE A 65 13.72 -10.58 -13.30
C PHE A 65 13.15 -9.43 -14.12
N PHE A 66 13.37 -8.20 -13.70
CA PHE A 66 12.78 -7.02 -14.34
C PHE A 66 11.25 -7.15 -14.52
N GLN A 67 10.61 -7.70 -13.50
CA GLN A 67 9.15 -7.82 -13.49
C GLN A 67 8.56 -6.73 -12.61
N GLY A 68 7.50 -6.13 -13.06
CA GLY A 68 6.80 -5.10 -12.30
C GLY A 68 5.30 -5.15 -12.50
N ALA A 69 4.57 -4.80 -11.47
CA ALA A 69 3.12 -4.68 -11.53
C ALA A 69 2.72 -3.31 -10.98
N SER A 70 2.07 -2.53 -11.81
CA SER A 70 1.50 -1.24 -11.43
C SER A 70 0.00 -1.42 -11.29
N LEU A 71 -0.53 -1.14 -10.10
CA LEU A 71 -1.96 -1.24 -9.83
C LEU A 71 -2.49 0.13 -9.46
N THR A 72 -3.60 0.54 -10.06
CA THR A 72 -4.26 1.79 -9.73
C THR A 72 -5.61 1.52 -9.10
N GLY A 73 -6.00 2.38 -8.19
CA GLY A 73 -7.25 2.24 -7.46
C GLY A 73 -7.41 3.29 -6.38
N THR A 74 -7.90 2.87 -5.23
CA THR A 74 -8.16 3.78 -4.11
C THR A 74 -7.53 3.25 -2.83
N MET A 75 -7.14 4.19 -1.96
CA MET A 75 -6.58 3.90 -0.65
C MET A 75 -7.54 4.38 0.43
N GLU A 76 -7.79 3.52 1.39
CA GLU A 76 -8.65 3.83 2.53
C GLU A 76 -7.82 3.75 3.81
N VAL A 77 -8.00 4.74 4.69
CA VAL A 77 -7.31 4.76 5.98
C VAL A 77 -8.21 4.10 7.01
N LEU A 78 -7.73 3.00 7.60
CA LEU A 78 -8.49 2.24 8.59
C LEU A 78 -7.87 2.45 9.97
N GLU A 79 -8.65 3.02 10.88
CA GLU A 79 -8.21 3.32 12.25
C GLU A 79 -9.01 2.53 13.29
N THR A 80 -9.85 1.59 12.86
CA THR A 80 -10.65 0.76 13.76
C THR A 80 -9.78 -0.27 14.49
N ALA A 81 -10.17 -0.61 15.71
CA ALA A 81 -9.46 -1.62 16.50
C ALA A 81 -9.40 -2.96 15.75
N GLU A 82 -10.48 -3.34 15.08
CA GLU A 82 -10.57 -4.58 14.32
C GLU A 82 -9.51 -4.65 13.21
N ALA A 83 -9.39 -3.60 12.40
CA ALA A 83 -8.40 -3.54 11.32
C ALA A 83 -6.98 -3.53 11.87
N LYS A 84 -6.73 -2.78 12.94
CA LYS A 84 -5.42 -2.67 13.57
C LYS A 84 -4.96 -4.02 14.13
N GLU A 85 -5.84 -4.75 14.79
CA GLU A 85 -5.54 -6.07 15.34
C GLU A 85 -5.28 -7.10 14.24
N ARG A 86 -6.06 -7.06 13.18
CA ARG A 86 -5.94 -8.01 12.06
C ARG A 86 -4.57 -7.92 11.38
N ILE A 87 -4.06 -6.73 11.22
CA ILE A 87 -2.81 -6.49 10.47
C ILE A 87 -1.57 -6.45 11.36
N TRP A 88 -1.75 -6.32 12.68
CA TRP A 88 -0.64 -6.29 13.63
C TRP A 88 0.21 -7.56 13.56
N ARG A 89 1.55 -7.38 13.63
CA ARG A 89 2.50 -8.50 13.68
C ARG A 89 3.45 -8.30 14.85
N GLU A 90 3.95 -9.40 15.37
CA GLU A 90 4.95 -9.38 16.43
C GLU A 90 6.18 -8.60 15.95
N GLY A 91 6.70 -7.73 16.80
CA GLY A 91 7.83 -6.85 16.44
C GLY A 91 7.41 -5.46 15.99
N ASP A 92 6.13 -5.24 15.74
CA ASP A 92 5.64 -3.92 15.31
C ASP A 92 5.80 -2.86 16.43
N GLU A 93 5.98 -3.26 17.67
CA GLU A 93 6.27 -2.38 18.79
C GLU A 93 7.51 -1.51 18.54
N MET A 94 8.40 -1.94 17.65
CA MET A 94 9.57 -1.18 17.24
C MET A 94 9.16 0.13 16.54
N TYR A 95 8.04 0.12 15.84
CA TYR A 95 7.50 1.28 15.11
C TYR A 95 6.38 1.97 15.88
N TYR A 96 5.66 1.24 16.74
CA TYR A 96 4.49 1.71 17.47
C TYR A 96 4.62 1.30 18.93
N PRO A 97 5.35 2.09 19.74
CA PRO A 97 5.72 1.70 21.12
C PRO A 97 4.57 1.38 22.06
N GLU A 98 3.38 1.94 21.80
CA GLU A 98 2.21 1.68 22.63
C GLU A 98 1.42 0.43 22.17
N GLY A 99 1.95 -0.30 21.19
CA GLY A 99 1.34 -1.54 20.73
C GLY A 99 0.20 -1.31 19.74
N VAL A 100 -0.66 -2.31 19.64
CA VAL A 100 -1.77 -2.31 18.67
C VAL A 100 -2.75 -1.13 18.89
N THR A 101 -2.79 -0.58 20.07
CA THR A 101 -3.65 0.56 20.39
C THR A 101 -2.95 1.91 20.22
N ASP A 102 -1.70 1.90 19.75
CA ASP A 102 -0.93 3.13 19.55
C ASP A 102 -1.71 4.06 18.62
N PRO A 103 -2.00 5.31 19.04
CA PRO A 103 -2.79 6.23 18.22
C PRO A 103 -2.10 6.62 16.91
N ASP A 104 -0.78 6.44 16.81
CA ASP A 104 -0.04 6.72 15.58
C ASP A 104 0.04 5.51 14.63
N TYR A 105 -0.57 4.39 15.01
CA TYR A 105 -0.65 3.21 14.15
C TYR A 105 -1.97 3.20 13.41
N CYS A 106 -1.92 3.03 12.09
CA CYS A 106 -3.12 2.79 11.29
C CYS A 106 -2.82 1.84 10.14
N VAL A 107 -3.86 1.39 9.50
CA VAL A 107 -3.80 0.47 8.37
C VAL A 107 -4.26 1.19 7.11
N LEU A 108 -3.53 0.98 6.02
CA LEU A 108 -3.94 1.45 4.70
C LEU A 108 -4.48 0.25 3.92
N LYS A 109 -5.68 0.38 3.40
CA LYS A 109 -6.30 -0.63 2.54
C LYS A 109 -6.37 -0.11 1.12
N PHE A 110 -5.60 -0.73 0.24
CA PHE A 110 -5.60 -0.39 -1.18
C PHE A 110 -6.53 -1.36 -1.92
N THR A 111 -7.45 -0.80 -2.71
CA THR A 111 -8.32 -1.59 -3.57
C THR A 111 -8.03 -1.25 -5.02
N ALA A 112 -7.52 -2.23 -5.76
CA ALA A 112 -7.13 -2.04 -7.16
C ALA A 112 -8.35 -2.14 -8.08
N THR A 113 -8.37 -1.32 -9.11
CA THR A 113 -9.41 -1.34 -10.14
C THR A 113 -8.86 -1.73 -11.50
N LYS A 114 -7.57 -1.49 -11.74
CA LYS A 114 -6.89 -1.91 -12.96
C LYS A 114 -5.40 -2.09 -12.70
N GLY A 115 -4.74 -2.79 -13.58
CA GLY A 115 -3.32 -3.04 -13.42
C GLY A 115 -2.60 -3.16 -14.76
N ARG A 116 -1.29 -3.07 -14.66
CA ARG A 116 -0.38 -3.27 -15.77
C ARG A 116 0.80 -4.11 -15.28
N PHE A 117 1.02 -5.23 -15.93
CA PHE A 117 2.13 -6.12 -15.63
C PHE A 117 3.18 -6.02 -16.72
N TYR A 118 4.43 -5.92 -16.30
CA TYR A 118 5.58 -5.87 -17.21
C TYR A 118 6.53 -7.03 -16.90
N SER A 119 6.92 -7.76 -17.94
CA SER A 119 7.89 -8.85 -17.84
C SER A 119 8.47 -9.13 -19.22
N ASP A 120 9.77 -9.39 -19.29
CA ASP A 120 10.46 -9.80 -20.52
C ASP A 120 10.19 -8.86 -21.70
N PHE A 121 10.21 -7.55 -21.46
CA PHE A 121 9.95 -6.50 -22.46
C PHE A 121 8.52 -6.46 -22.98
N HIS A 122 7.60 -7.15 -22.32
CA HIS A 122 6.17 -7.13 -22.64
C HIS A 122 5.37 -6.47 -21.55
N SER A 123 4.30 -5.79 -21.94
CA SER A 123 3.36 -5.19 -20.98
C SER A 123 1.95 -5.66 -21.29
N ASP A 124 1.21 -5.99 -20.26
CA ASP A 124 -0.20 -6.36 -20.35
C ASP A 124 -1.02 -5.50 -19.41
N ASP A 125 -2.08 -4.89 -19.93
CA ASP A 125 -3.02 -4.12 -19.13
C ASP A 125 -4.24 -4.99 -18.83
N PHE A 126 -4.81 -4.84 -17.64
CA PHE A 126 -5.99 -5.62 -17.26
C PHE A 126 -6.85 -4.86 -16.27
N ASP A 127 -8.16 -5.14 -16.31
CA ASP A 127 -9.11 -4.59 -15.36
C ASP A 127 -9.31 -5.57 -14.21
N ILE A 128 -9.53 -5.04 -13.02
CA ILE A 128 -9.75 -5.83 -11.81
C ILE A 128 -11.19 -5.63 -11.37
N LYS A 129 -11.94 -6.73 -11.35
CA LYS A 129 -13.36 -6.70 -11.00
C LYS A 129 -13.62 -7.07 -9.55
#